data_4edc16fbbe64d373c0d2153b60c3104b
#
_entry.id   4edc16fbbe64d373c0d2153b60c3104b
#
_cell.length_a   1.000
_cell.length_b   1.000
_cell.length_c   1.000
_cell.angle_alpha   90.00
_cell.angle_beta   90.00
_cell.angle_gamma   90.00
#
_symmetry.space_group_name_H-M   'P 1'
#
loop_
_entity.id
_entity.type
_entity.pdbx_description
1 polymer ?
#
loop_
_entity_poly.entity_id
_entity_poly.type
_entity_poly.pdbx_seq_one_letter_code
_entity_poly.pdbx_strand_id
1 'polypeptide(L)'
;MADEATNPNTNGPGSGILRQILNLEDAILIEPQLHAVTPAQHAARDAADAVRRLIRGLESTSAPIDQLANLTAELDRLTRTLTEDLPATTSSEKSTVTYQAHRLRERSPFIGQANPVALPLVMEFVEGGIDAVANFSSLYEGPPGCLHGGYIAGIFDEVLGAAQTFSGHAGMTGRLTIHYRSPTPLNTDLHLRARLESVSGRKIMCKGTLHAGDRLCAEAEGLFISVDPKKLLGFISS
;
A
#
# COMPACT_ATOMS: atom_id res chain seq x y z
N MET A 1 -4.74 -44.83 8.83
CA MET A 1 -4.06 -44.51 7.59
C MET A 1 -5.00 -43.57 6.85
N ALA A 2 -4.74 -42.26 6.94
CA ALA A 2 -5.44 -41.24 6.17
C ALA A 2 -4.35 -40.40 5.52
N ASP A 3 -4.39 -40.35 4.19
CA ASP A 3 -3.45 -39.67 3.31
C ASP A 3 -3.48 -38.16 3.56
N GLU A 4 -2.33 -37.59 3.87
CA GLU A 4 -2.08 -36.14 3.79
C GLU A 4 -1.97 -35.73 2.32
N ALA A 5 -3.01 -35.13 1.81
CA ALA A 5 -2.99 -34.46 0.51
C ALA A 5 -2.12 -33.22 0.58
N THR A 6 -0.88 -33.30 0.14
CA THR A 6 0.01 -32.18 -0.15
C THR A 6 -0.60 -31.33 -1.26
N ASN A 7 -0.93 -30.08 -0.94
CA ASN A 7 -1.38 -29.07 -1.91
C ASN A 7 -0.18 -28.55 -2.72
N PRO A 8 -0.06 -28.77 -4.05
CA PRO A 8 1.13 -28.45 -4.85
C PRO A 8 1.10 -27.07 -5.51
N ASN A 9 0.34 -26.06 -5.01
CA ASN A 9 0.17 -24.84 -5.79
C ASN A 9 0.47 -23.54 -4.99
N THR A 10 1.70 -23.41 -4.45
CA THR A 10 2.18 -22.17 -3.81
C THR A 10 3.35 -21.49 -4.53
N ASN A 11 3.71 -21.93 -5.73
CA ASN A 11 4.78 -21.32 -6.52
C ASN A 11 4.21 -20.67 -7.79
N GLY A 12 3.75 -19.43 -7.71
CA GLY A 12 3.58 -18.59 -8.88
C GLY A 12 4.93 -18.34 -9.57
N PRO A 13 4.97 -18.16 -10.92
CA PRO A 13 6.22 -18.05 -11.68
C PRO A 13 7.14 -16.89 -11.29
N GLY A 14 6.67 -15.91 -10.47
CA GLY A 14 7.49 -14.80 -9.99
C GLY A 14 8.29 -15.07 -8.71
N SER A 15 7.84 -16.00 -7.85
CA SER A 15 8.45 -16.23 -6.54
C SER A 15 9.85 -16.85 -6.60
N GLY A 16 10.12 -17.66 -7.63
CA GLY A 16 11.42 -18.33 -7.81
C GLY A 16 12.54 -17.38 -8.26
N ILE A 17 12.21 -16.39 -9.06
CA ILE A 17 13.19 -15.43 -9.62
C ILE A 17 13.61 -14.44 -8.54
N LEU A 18 12.69 -13.94 -7.74
CA LEU A 18 12.98 -13.01 -6.65
C LEU A 18 13.81 -13.65 -5.54
N ARG A 19 13.58 -14.92 -5.22
CA ARG A 19 14.40 -15.68 -4.26
C ARG A 19 15.85 -15.92 -4.72
N GLN A 20 16.11 -15.97 -6.03
CA GLN A 20 17.45 -16.14 -6.58
C GLN A 20 18.26 -14.84 -6.61
N ILE A 21 17.60 -13.68 -6.68
CA ILE A 21 18.23 -12.38 -6.87
C ILE A 21 18.49 -11.67 -5.53
N LEU A 22 17.71 -11.99 -4.50
CA LEU A 22 17.76 -11.32 -3.19
C LEU A 22 18.20 -12.30 -2.10
N ASN A 23 19.08 -11.87 -1.18
CA ASN A 23 19.27 -12.55 0.08
C ASN A 23 17.93 -12.63 0.83
N LEU A 24 17.72 -13.68 1.65
CA LEU A 24 16.46 -13.96 2.34
C LEU A 24 15.91 -12.74 3.13
N GLU A 25 16.78 -11.88 3.62
CA GLU A 25 16.44 -10.64 4.35
C GLU A 25 15.88 -9.56 3.43
N ASP A 26 16.35 -9.47 2.18
CA ASP A 26 15.84 -8.52 1.19
C ASP A 26 14.50 -8.99 0.59
N ALA A 27 14.28 -10.31 0.49
CA ALA A 27 13.01 -10.89 0.04
C ALA A 27 11.85 -10.58 0.99
N ILE A 28 12.10 -10.47 2.30
CA ILE A 28 11.10 -10.11 3.31
C ILE A 28 10.50 -8.70 3.05
N LEU A 29 11.29 -7.80 2.48
CA LEU A 29 10.84 -6.44 2.14
C LEU A 29 10.01 -6.37 0.85
N ILE A 30 10.13 -7.38 -0.01
CA ILE A 30 9.61 -7.35 -1.39
C ILE A 30 8.44 -8.32 -1.60
N GLU A 31 8.38 -9.44 -0.86
CA GLU A 31 7.28 -10.40 -0.98
C GLU A 31 6.30 -10.34 0.22
N PRO A 32 5.23 -9.55 0.15
CA PRO A 32 4.26 -9.39 1.24
C PRO A 32 3.49 -10.68 1.59
N GLN A 33 3.49 -11.69 0.71
CA GLN A 33 2.61 -12.86 0.80
C GLN A 33 3.24 -14.09 1.46
N LEU A 34 4.52 -14.04 1.87
CA LEU A 34 5.27 -15.21 2.33
C LEU A 34 5.02 -15.62 3.79
N HIS A 35 4.33 -14.81 4.58
CA HIS A 35 4.09 -15.11 5.99
C HIS A 35 2.59 -15.16 6.30
N ALA A 36 2.15 -16.22 6.95
CA ALA A 36 0.80 -16.29 7.48
C ALA A 36 0.52 -15.10 8.40
N VAL A 37 -0.64 -14.47 8.22
CA VAL A 37 -1.06 -13.34 9.04
C VAL A 37 -1.29 -13.82 10.47
N THR A 38 -0.64 -13.18 11.43
CA THR A 38 -0.78 -13.54 12.86
C THR A 38 -2.12 -13.06 13.43
N PRO A 39 -2.61 -13.63 14.53
CA PRO A 39 -3.82 -13.14 15.20
C PRO A 39 -3.71 -11.64 15.61
N ALA A 40 -2.53 -11.18 16.01
CA ALA A 40 -2.30 -9.77 16.34
C ALA A 40 -2.42 -8.85 15.11
N GLN A 41 -1.93 -9.29 13.95
CA GLN A 41 -2.09 -8.56 12.70
C GLN A 41 -3.57 -8.51 12.26
N HIS A 42 -4.32 -9.62 12.39
CA HIS A 42 -5.75 -9.62 12.14
C HIS A 42 -6.48 -8.59 13.03
N ALA A 43 -6.24 -8.62 14.34
CA ALA A 43 -6.85 -7.67 15.27
C ALA A 43 -6.51 -6.21 14.92
N ALA A 44 -5.27 -5.92 14.53
CA ALA A 44 -4.87 -4.58 14.10
C ALA A 44 -5.57 -4.13 12.80
N ARG A 45 -5.74 -5.03 11.84
CA ARG A 45 -6.49 -4.78 10.60
C ARG A 45 -7.98 -4.52 10.88
N ASP A 46 -8.59 -5.34 11.74
CA ASP A 46 -9.99 -5.18 12.14
C ASP A 46 -10.24 -3.83 12.82
N ALA A 47 -9.30 -3.40 13.69
CA ALA A 47 -9.35 -2.08 14.33
C ALA A 47 -9.21 -0.95 13.29
N ALA A 48 -8.28 -1.06 12.34
CA ALA A 48 -8.14 -0.09 11.26
C ALA A 48 -9.40 -0.01 10.39
N ASP A 49 -10.04 -1.14 10.09
CA ASP A 49 -11.30 -1.19 9.35
C ASP A 49 -12.46 -0.54 10.11
N ALA A 50 -12.51 -0.69 11.43
CA ALA A 50 -13.49 0.01 12.26
C ALA A 50 -13.34 1.54 12.17
N VAL A 51 -12.09 2.03 12.22
CA VAL A 51 -11.79 3.47 12.05
C VAL A 51 -12.15 3.94 10.63
N ARG A 52 -11.86 3.17 9.59
CA ARG A 52 -12.26 3.51 8.20
C ARG A 52 -13.79 3.63 8.07
N ARG A 53 -14.56 2.74 8.72
CA ARG A 53 -16.04 2.85 8.75
C ARG A 53 -16.49 4.13 9.47
N LEU A 54 -15.84 4.49 10.57
CA LEU A 54 -16.11 5.73 11.30
C LEU A 54 -15.84 6.97 10.42
N ILE A 55 -14.70 7.01 9.73
CA ILE A 55 -14.34 8.12 8.81
C ILE A 55 -15.42 8.28 7.74
N ARG A 56 -15.88 7.20 7.10
CA ARG A 56 -16.97 7.24 6.11
C ARG A 56 -18.28 7.72 6.71
N GLY A 57 -18.60 7.28 7.93
CA GLY A 57 -19.80 7.74 8.65
C GLY A 57 -19.76 9.24 8.94
N LEU A 58 -18.60 9.76 9.35
CA LEU A 58 -18.42 11.20 9.61
C LEU A 58 -18.53 12.06 8.34
N GLU A 59 -18.00 11.59 7.23
CA GLU A 59 -18.07 12.31 5.95
C GLU A 59 -19.51 12.41 5.43
N SER A 60 -20.31 11.37 5.63
CA SER A 60 -21.68 11.30 5.10
C SER A 60 -22.76 11.73 6.09
N THR A 61 -22.41 12.10 7.34
CA THR A 61 -23.41 12.42 8.37
C THR A 61 -23.95 13.83 8.25
N SER A 62 -25.26 13.98 8.52
CA SER A 62 -25.94 15.24 8.80
C SER A 62 -26.45 15.30 10.25
N ALA A 63 -25.78 14.62 11.18
CA ALA A 63 -26.20 14.52 12.56
C ALA A 63 -26.29 15.90 13.25
N PRO A 64 -27.24 16.09 14.17
CA PRO A 64 -27.35 17.29 14.99
C PRO A 64 -26.10 17.55 15.86
N ILE A 65 -25.91 18.81 16.25
CA ILE A 65 -24.71 19.28 16.98
C ILE A 65 -24.52 18.49 18.30
N ASP A 66 -25.57 18.22 19.03
CA ASP A 66 -25.53 17.48 20.28
C ASP A 66 -25.09 16.03 20.10
N GLN A 67 -25.49 15.38 19.00
CA GLN A 67 -25.04 14.03 18.66
C GLN A 67 -23.56 14.04 18.26
N LEU A 68 -23.09 15.04 17.49
CA LEU A 68 -21.68 15.20 17.16
C LEU A 68 -20.83 15.48 18.40
N ALA A 69 -21.33 16.28 19.36
CA ALA A 69 -20.64 16.52 20.63
C ALA A 69 -20.51 15.24 21.46
N ASN A 70 -21.56 14.42 21.55
CA ASN A 70 -21.51 13.13 22.23
C ASN A 70 -20.51 12.18 21.55
N LEU A 71 -20.52 12.11 20.22
CA LEU A 71 -19.56 11.29 19.47
C LEU A 71 -18.12 11.76 19.73
N THR A 72 -17.87 13.08 19.75
CA THR A 72 -16.55 13.64 20.09
C THR A 72 -16.08 13.15 21.46
N ALA A 73 -16.93 13.21 22.48
CA ALA A 73 -16.59 12.74 23.83
C ALA A 73 -16.24 11.23 23.86
N GLU A 74 -16.97 10.41 23.11
CA GLU A 74 -16.66 8.98 23.00
C GLU A 74 -15.33 8.73 22.29
N LEU A 75 -15.03 9.45 21.21
CA LEU A 75 -13.74 9.37 20.49
C LEU A 75 -12.58 9.81 21.38
N ASP A 76 -12.74 10.86 22.17
CA ASP A 76 -11.75 11.30 23.14
C ASP A 76 -11.48 10.24 24.22
N ARG A 77 -12.52 9.55 24.68
CA ARG A 77 -12.38 8.46 25.64
C ARG A 77 -11.60 7.29 25.02
N LEU A 78 -11.95 6.88 23.80
CA LEU A 78 -11.22 5.82 23.08
C LEU A 78 -9.74 6.21 22.82
N THR A 79 -9.50 7.47 22.48
CA THR A 79 -8.14 7.99 22.26
C THR A 79 -7.30 7.88 23.54
N ARG A 80 -7.86 8.27 24.69
CA ARG A 80 -7.16 8.10 26.00
C ARG A 80 -6.83 6.65 26.28
N THR A 81 -7.77 5.72 26.09
CA THR A 81 -7.50 4.28 26.24
C THR A 81 -6.30 3.84 25.38
N LEU A 82 -6.22 4.27 24.12
CA LEU A 82 -5.13 3.90 23.22
C LEU A 82 -3.78 4.53 23.58
N THR A 83 -3.77 5.73 24.16
CA THR A 83 -2.55 6.49 24.39
C THR A 83 -2.01 6.35 25.83
N GLU A 84 -2.87 6.10 26.81
CA GLU A 84 -2.52 6.09 28.24
C GLU A 84 -2.55 4.67 28.81
N ASP A 85 -3.51 3.84 28.41
CA ASP A 85 -3.74 2.51 29.00
C ASP A 85 -3.00 1.38 28.26
N LEU A 86 -2.64 1.58 26.98
CA LEU A 86 -1.94 0.57 26.20
C LEU A 86 -0.43 0.83 26.13
N PRO A 87 0.39 -0.22 26.21
CA PRO A 87 1.83 -0.07 26.17
C PRO A 87 2.31 0.47 24.83
N ALA A 88 3.17 1.48 24.86
CA ALA A 88 3.83 1.99 23.65
C ALA A 88 4.94 1.04 23.20
N THR A 89 5.13 0.91 21.89
CA THR A 89 6.27 0.17 21.31
C THR A 89 7.58 0.80 21.76
N THR A 90 8.49 0.01 22.31
CA THR A 90 9.79 0.49 22.78
C THR A 90 10.71 0.89 21.63
N SER A 91 11.72 1.75 21.92
CA SER A 91 12.73 2.12 20.92
C SER A 91 13.54 0.91 20.44
N SER A 92 13.82 -0.04 21.32
CA SER A 92 14.52 -1.28 20.97
C SER A 92 13.71 -2.15 19.99
N GLU A 93 12.40 -2.30 20.23
CA GLU A 93 11.52 -3.03 19.31
C GLU A 93 11.42 -2.33 17.94
N LYS A 94 11.35 -0.99 17.93
CA LYS A 94 11.29 -0.19 16.70
C LYS A 94 12.53 -0.31 15.83
N SER A 95 13.68 -0.65 16.39
CA SER A 95 14.94 -0.80 15.66
C SER A 95 15.11 -2.19 15.01
N THR A 96 14.24 -3.15 15.28
CA THR A 96 14.36 -4.49 14.71
C THR A 96 13.98 -4.51 13.23
N VAL A 97 14.68 -5.34 12.42
CA VAL A 97 14.37 -5.55 11.00
C VAL A 97 12.93 -6.04 10.83
N THR A 98 12.48 -6.95 11.69
CA THR A 98 11.11 -7.47 11.68
C THR A 98 10.07 -6.36 11.90
N TYR A 99 10.32 -5.43 12.84
CA TYR A 99 9.42 -4.30 13.08
C TYR A 99 9.37 -3.36 11.86
N GLN A 100 10.50 -3.07 11.24
CA GLN A 100 10.57 -2.20 10.06
C GLN A 100 9.85 -2.83 8.86
N ALA A 101 10.08 -4.11 8.59
CA ALA A 101 9.38 -4.85 7.55
C ALA A 101 7.86 -4.88 7.80
N HIS A 102 7.43 -5.10 9.05
CA HIS A 102 6.04 -5.05 9.46
C HIS A 102 5.44 -3.65 9.22
N ARG A 103 6.15 -2.58 9.58
CA ARG A 103 5.68 -1.20 9.34
C ARG A 103 5.48 -0.91 7.86
N LEU A 104 6.44 -1.28 7.01
CA LEU A 104 6.33 -1.06 5.57
C LEU A 104 5.12 -1.78 4.98
N ARG A 105 4.83 -2.99 5.43
CA ARG A 105 3.76 -3.81 4.90
C ARG A 105 2.38 -3.48 5.47
N GLU A 106 2.27 -3.39 6.81
CA GLU A 106 0.98 -3.27 7.50
C GLU A 106 0.57 -1.81 7.74
N ARG A 107 1.55 -0.89 7.78
CA ARG A 107 1.34 0.51 8.13
C ARG A 107 1.69 1.49 7.02
N SER A 108 1.91 1.01 5.79
CA SER A 108 2.02 1.88 4.62
C SER A 108 0.80 2.82 4.56
N PRO A 109 0.99 4.12 4.26
CA PRO A 109 -0.13 5.05 4.08
C PRO A 109 -0.95 4.77 2.82
N PHE A 110 -0.45 3.92 1.90
CA PHE A 110 -1.12 3.59 0.65
C PHE A 110 -1.76 2.20 0.65
N ILE A 111 -1.07 1.19 1.18
CA ILE A 111 -1.50 -0.23 1.08
C ILE A 111 -1.59 -0.94 2.43
N GLY A 112 -1.24 -0.27 3.53
CA GLY A 112 -1.16 -0.90 4.84
C GLY A 112 -2.52 -1.24 5.43
N GLN A 113 -2.85 -2.52 5.51
CA GLN A 113 -4.16 -2.96 6.00
C GLN A 113 -4.42 -2.56 7.46
N ALA A 114 -3.36 -2.49 8.29
CA ALA A 114 -3.45 -2.02 9.67
C ALA A 114 -3.27 -0.49 9.81
N ASN A 115 -3.26 0.27 8.71
CA ASN A 115 -3.25 1.71 8.73
C ASN A 115 -4.65 2.24 8.33
N PRO A 116 -5.39 2.92 9.22
CA PRO A 116 -6.74 3.37 8.91
C PRO A 116 -6.81 4.42 7.79
N VAL A 117 -5.72 5.11 7.50
CA VAL A 117 -5.67 6.10 6.39
C VAL A 117 -5.18 5.50 5.07
N ALA A 118 -4.85 4.19 5.04
CA ALA A 118 -4.43 3.56 3.79
C ALA A 118 -5.54 3.59 2.75
N LEU A 119 -5.13 3.73 1.50
CA LEU A 119 -6.04 3.81 0.36
C LEU A 119 -6.68 2.43 0.08
N PRO A 120 -7.88 2.42 -0.54
CA PRO A 120 -8.54 1.18 -0.97
C PRO A 120 -7.88 0.61 -2.22
N LEU A 121 -6.60 0.28 -2.14
CA LEU A 121 -5.75 -0.21 -3.22
C LEU A 121 -5.31 -1.64 -2.92
N VAL A 122 -5.63 -2.56 -3.82
CA VAL A 122 -5.19 -3.96 -3.78
C VAL A 122 -4.28 -4.22 -4.97
N MET A 123 -3.06 -4.69 -4.69
CA MET A 123 -2.05 -4.98 -5.72
C MET A 123 -1.79 -6.48 -5.82
N GLU A 124 -1.57 -6.94 -7.05
CA GLU A 124 -1.17 -8.30 -7.38
C GLU A 124 0.11 -8.29 -8.21
N PHE A 125 1.08 -9.14 -7.83
CA PHE A 125 2.29 -9.36 -8.60
C PHE A 125 1.97 -10.31 -9.76
N VAL A 126 2.17 -9.82 -10.97
CA VAL A 126 1.97 -10.59 -12.20
C VAL A 126 3.27 -10.69 -12.99
N GLU A 127 3.29 -11.46 -14.07
CA GLU A 127 4.49 -11.56 -14.91
C GLU A 127 4.92 -10.18 -15.43
N GLY A 128 6.14 -9.77 -15.09
CA GLY A 128 6.76 -8.52 -15.53
C GLY A 128 6.20 -7.24 -14.87
N GLY A 129 5.37 -7.32 -13.83
CA GLY A 129 4.88 -6.11 -13.17
C GLY A 129 3.80 -6.31 -12.12
N ILE A 130 2.98 -5.29 -11.99
CA ILE A 130 1.90 -5.19 -11.01
C ILE A 130 0.59 -4.89 -11.73
N ASP A 131 -0.45 -5.62 -11.38
CA ASP A 131 -1.84 -5.23 -11.63
C ASP A 131 -2.47 -4.84 -10.30
N ALA A 132 -3.33 -3.82 -10.31
CA ALA A 132 -3.98 -3.35 -9.09
C ALA A 132 -5.42 -2.91 -9.35
N VAL A 133 -6.24 -2.99 -8.29
CA VAL A 133 -7.62 -2.53 -8.30
C VAL A 133 -7.83 -1.58 -7.12
N ALA A 134 -8.57 -0.50 -7.36
CA ALA A 134 -8.95 0.46 -6.34
C ALA A 134 -10.38 0.96 -6.58
N ASN A 135 -11.11 1.28 -5.49
CA ASN A 135 -12.43 1.91 -5.57
C ASN A 135 -12.50 3.02 -4.52
N PHE A 136 -12.63 4.27 -4.98
CA PHE A 136 -12.57 5.45 -4.13
C PHE A 136 -13.96 6.05 -3.95
N SER A 137 -14.34 6.29 -2.68
CA SER A 137 -15.56 7.02 -2.32
C SER A 137 -15.37 8.54 -2.40
N SER A 138 -16.43 9.28 -2.06
CA SER A 138 -16.44 10.75 -1.93
C SER A 138 -15.38 11.32 -0.98
N LEU A 139 -14.85 10.52 -0.03
CA LEU A 139 -13.72 10.93 0.82
C LEU A 139 -12.48 11.37 0.04
N TYR A 140 -12.36 10.93 -1.19
CA TYR A 140 -11.20 11.18 -2.06
C TYR A 140 -11.52 12.12 -3.22
N GLU A 141 -12.66 12.81 -3.14
CA GLU A 141 -13.15 13.68 -4.20
C GLU A 141 -12.25 14.90 -4.41
N GLY A 142 -12.03 15.23 -5.66
CA GLY A 142 -11.44 16.48 -6.13
C GLY A 142 -12.49 17.32 -6.87
N PRO A 143 -12.46 17.41 -8.19
CA PRO A 143 -13.59 17.97 -8.94
C PRO A 143 -14.84 17.09 -8.74
N PRO A 144 -16.07 17.69 -8.81
CA PRO A 144 -17.32 16.97 -8.56
C PRO A 144 -17.41 15.60 -9.29
N GLY A 145 -17.64 14.53 -8.54
CA GLY A 145 -17.74 13.15 -9.03
C GLY A 145 -16.41 12.51 -9.47
N CYS A 146 -15.27 13.17 -9.24
CA CYS A 146 -13.98 12.71 -9.70
C CYS A 146 -12.99 12.51 -8.57
N LEU A 147 -12.16 11.48 -8.68
CA LEU A 147 -11.02 11.25 -7.81
C LEU A 147 -10.02 12.42 -7.90
N HIS A 148 -9.57 12.91 -6.75
CA HIS A 148 -8.57 13.98 -6.69
C HIS A 148 -7.23 13.55 -7.31
N GLY A 149 -6.64 14.41 -8.15
CA GLY A 149 -5.41 14.11 -8.89
C GLY A 149 -4.21 13.74 -8.02
N GLY A 150 -4.15 14.25 -6.80
CA GLY A 150 -3.11 13.88 -5.83
C GLY A 150 -3.18 12.41 -5.39
N TYR A 151 -4.38 11.84 -5.26
CA TYR A 151 -4.53 10.40 -4.99
C TYR A 151 -4.14 9.57 -6.20
N ILE A 152 -4.48 10.01 -7.42
CA ILE A 152 -4.01 9.38 -8.66
C ILE A 152 -2.49 9.35 -8.70
N ALA A 153 -1.82 10.46 -8.35
CA ALA A 153 -0.36 10.52 -8.29
C ALA A 153 0.21 9.56 -7.25
N GLY A 154 -0.38 9.53 -6.06
CA GLY A 154 0.07 8.67 -4.98
C GLY A 154 -0.07 7.19 -5.29
N ILE A 155 -1.20 6.73 -5.88
CA ILE A 155 -1.34 5.32 -6.26
C ILE A 155 -0.40 4.93 -7.39
N PHE A 156 -0.07 5.84 -8.32
CA PHE A 156 0.96 5.56 -9.32
C PHE A 156 2.34 5.42 -8.71
N ASP A 157 2.72 6.29 -7.76
CA ASP A 157 4.02 6.16 -7.06
C ASP A 157 4.14 4.81 -6.38
N GLU A 158 3.09 4.36 -5.68
CA GLU A 158 3.06 3.06 -5.00
C GLU A 158 3.15 1.88 -5.98
N VAL A 159 2.31 1.87 -7.03
CA VAL A 159 2.22 0.74 -7.97
C VAL A 159 3.47 0.66 -8.87
N LEU A 160 4.01 1.80 -9.33
CA LEU A 160 5.26 1.85 -10.08
C LEU A 160 6.46 1.53 -9.18
N GLY A 161 6.42 1.97 -7.90
CA GLY A 161 7.39 1.61 -6.88
C GLY A 161 7.44 0.10 -6.60
N ALA A 162 6.29 -0.57 -6.63
CA ALA A 162 6.24 -2.03 -6.58
C ALA A 162 6.78 -2.66 -7.88
N ALA A 163 6.39 -2.13 -9.05
CA ALA A 163 6.83 -2.68 -10.34
C ALA A 163 8.34 -2.56 -10.56
N GLN A 164 9.00 -1.52 -10.04
CA GLN A 164 10.44 -1.35 -10.18
C GLN A 164 11.24 -2.48 -9.50
N THR A 165 10.65 -3.21 -8.54
CA THR A 165 11.32 -4.34 -7.86
C THR A 165 11.66 -5.47 -8.82
N PHE A 166 10.94 -5.61 -9.94
CA PHE A 166 11.26 -6.56 -11.01
C PHE A 166 12.61 -6.28 -11.69
N SER A 167 13.22 -5.11 -11.46
CA SER A 167 14.61 -4.84 -11.87
C SER A 167 15.65 -5.61 -11.06
N GLY A 168 15.28 -6.24 -9.94
CA GLY A 168 16.21 -6.86 -8.99
C GLY A 168 16.95 -5.86 -8.10
N HIS A 169 16.59 -4.59 -8.13
CA HIS A 169 17.23 -3.53 -7.35
C HIS A 169 16.23 -2.81 -6.45
N ALA A 170 16.67 -2.34 -5.28
CA ALA A 170 15.91 -1.37 -4.50
C ALA A 170 16.10 0.01 -5.11
N GLY A 171 15.01 0.71 -5.42
CA GLY A 171 15.04 2.05 -5.99
C GLY A 171 14.18 3.04 -5.20
N MET A 172 14.58 4.31 -5.23
CA MET A 172 13.79 5.43 -4.73
C MET A 172 13.28 6.27 -5.90
N THR A 173 12.05 6.76 -5.78
CA THR A 173 11.43 7.61 -6.80
C THR A 173 12.26 8.88 -6.98
N GLY A 174 12.85 9.03 -8.16
CA GLY A 174 13.61 10.22 -8.56
C GLY A 174 12.75 11.21 -9.37
N ARG A 175 11.79 10.70 -10.12
CA ARG A 175 10.81 11.50 -10.88
C ARG A 175 9.57 10.66 -11.18
N LEU A 176 8.39 11.28 -10.99
CA LEU A 176 7.10 10.76 -11.40
C LEU A 176 6.47 11.76 -12.37
N THR A 177 6.07 11.31 -13.54
CA THR A 177 5.36 12.10 -14.55
C THR A 177 4.00 11.47 -14.80
N ILE A 178 2.92 12.27 -14.70
CA ILE A 178 1.55 11.79 -14.86
C ILE A 178 0.86 12.59 -15.95
N HIS A 179 0.19 11.86 -16.84
CA HIS A 179 -0.66 12.42 -17.88
C HIS A 179 -2.12 12.07 -17.56
N TYR A 180 -2.88 13.04 -17.12
CA TYR A 180 -4.32 12.91 -16.91
C TYR A 180 -5.03 12.97 -18.26
N ARG A 181 -5.69 11.88 -18.65
CA ARG A 181 -6.31 11.71 -19.97
C ARG A 181 -7.81 11.97 -19.94
N SER A 182 -8.47 11.53 -18.89
CA SER A 182 -9.91 11.76 -18.70
C SER A 182 -10.27 11.80 -17.21
N PRO A 183 -11.43 12.37 -16.82
CA PRO A 183 -11.90 12.34 -15.46
C PRO A 183 -11.96 10.91 -14.92
N THR A 184 -11.39 10.69 -13.73
CA THR A 184 -11.38 9.41 -13.03
C THR A 184 -12.58 9.36 -12.09
N PRO A 185 -13.58 8.50 -12.31
CA PRO A 185 -14.82 8.51 -11.55
C PRO A 185 -14.60 7.95 -10.13
N LEU A 186 -15.40 8.45 -9.18
CA LEU A 186 -15.58 7.86 -7.86
C LEU A 186 -16.53 6.66 -7.91
N ASN A 187 -16.53 5.84 -6.85
CA ASN A 187 -17.41 4.68 -6.66
C ASN A 187 -17.43 3.72 -7.87
N THR A 188 -16.30 3.60 -8.54
CA THR A 188 -16.08 2.78 -9.72
C THR A 188 -14.81 1.99 -9.55
N ASP A 189 -14.79 0.74 -9.98
CA ASP A 189 -13.56 -0.05 -9.96
C ASP A 189 -12.57 0.51 -10.98
N LEU A 190 -11.42 0.90 -10.46
CA LEU A 190 -10.29 1.43 -11.22
C LEU A 190 -9.23 0.34 -11.34
N HIS A 191 -8.77 0.09 -12.55
CA HIS A 191 -7.75 -0.89 -12.85
C HIS A 191 -6.44 -0.20 -13.21
N LEU A 192 -5.38 -0.51 -12.45
CA LEU A 192 -4.03 -0.03 -12.71
C LEU A 192 -3.18 -1.19 -13.24
N ARG A 193 -2.30 -0.86 -14.18
CA ARG A 193 -1.25 -1.75 -14.66
C ARG A 193 0.06 -1.01 -14.62
N ALA A 194 1.09 -1.60 -14.01
CA ALA A 194 2.44 -1.06 -13.97
C ALA A 194 3.44 -2.12 -14.43
N ARG A 195 4.39 -1.73 -15.28
CA ARG A 195 5.39 -2.63 -15.85
C ARG A 195 6.76 -1.99 -15.78
N LEU A 196 7.77 -2.83 -15.52
CA LEU A 196 9.17 -2.44 -15.72
C LEU A 196 9.42 -2.26 -17.22
N GLU A 197 9.94 -1.09 -17.61
CA GLU A 197 10.22 -0.79 -19.00
C GLU A 197 11.70 -0.99 -19.34
N SER A 198 12.59 -0.43 -18.52
CA SER A 198 14.03 -0.55 -18.76
C SER A 198 14.88 -0.29 -17.52
N VAL A 199 16.11 -0.85 -17.55
CA VAL A 199 17.14 -0.59 -16.55
C VAL A 199 18.40 -0.13 -17.28
N SER A 200 18.96 1.02 -16.88
CA SER A 200 20.19 1.58 -17.44
C SER A 200 21.06 2.13 -16.32
N GLY A 201 22.10 1.38 -15.94
CA GLY A 201 22.91 1.68 -14.79
C GLY A 201 22.06 1.76 -13.52
N ARG A 202 22.03 2.92 -12.86
CA ARG A 202 21.23 3.14 -11.66
C ARG A 202 19.78 3.58 -11.96
N LYS A 203 19.43 3.82 -13.22
CA LYS A 203 18.10 4.30 -13.61
C LYS A 203 17.19 3.13 -13.95
N ILE A 204 16.04 3.09 -13.30
CA ILE A 204 15.00 2.09 -13.50
C ILE A 204 13.76 2.84 -13.97
N MET A 205 13.25 2.51 -15.15
CA MET A 205 12.06 3.13 -15.72
C MET A 205 10.88 2.16 -15.62
N CYS A 206 9.77 2.66 -15.10
CA CYS A 206 8.50 1.95 -15.09
C CYS A 206 7.42 2.80 -15.74
N LYS A 207 6.44 2.16 -16.36
CA LYS A 207 5.25 2.79 -16.93
C LYS A 207 4.00 2.15 -16.38
N GLY A 208 2.92 2.95 -16.28
CA GLY A 208 1.63 2.47 -15.83
C GLY A 208 0.46 3.19 -16.45
N THR A 209 -0.70 2.54 -16.40
CA THR A 209 -1.97 3.06 -16.86
C THR A 209 -3.04 2.88 -15.80
N LEU A 210 -4.03 3.79 -15.77
CA LEU A 210 -5.20 3.74 -14.91
C LEU A 210 -6.45 3.79 -15.78
N HIS A 211 -7.33 2.81 -15.62
CA HIS A 211 -8.57 2.69 -16.38
C HIS A 211 -9.81 2.60 -15.48
N ALA A 212 -10.92 3.16 -15.97
CA ALA A 212 -12.27 2.92 -15.48
C ALA A 212 -13.04 2.18 -16.57
N GLY A 213 -13.18 0.85 -16.46
CA GLY A 213 -13.59 0.00 -17.57
C GLY A 213 -12.62 0.16 -18.75
N ASP A 214 -13.13 0.44 -19.94
CA ASP A 214 -12.32 0.64 -21.15
C ASP A 214 -11.73 2.05 -21.27
N ARG A 215 -12.13 2.99 -20.39
CA ARG A 215 -11.69 4.38 -20.46
C ARG A 215 -10.34 4.57 -19.80
N LEU A 216 -9.34 5.02 -20.56
CA LEU A 216 -8.05 5.45 -20.01
C LEU A 216 -8.22 6.77 -19.26
N CYS A 217 -7.99 6.75 -17.95
CA CYS A 217 -8.08 7.91 -17.08
C CYS A 217 -6.75 8.63 -16.92
N ALA A 218 -5.66 7.88 -16.74
CA ALA A 218 -4.33 8.45 -16.61
C ALA A 218 -3.25 7.45 -17.04
N GLU A 219 -2.08 8.00 -17.37
CA GLU A 219 -0.83 7.26 -17.61
C GLU A 219 0.28 7.87 -16.77
N ALA A 220 1.24 7.06 -16.37
CA ALA A 220 2.39 7.53 -15.60
C ALA A 220 3.70 6.89 -16.04
N GLU A 221 4.77 7.66 -15.90
CA GLU A 221 6.16 7.22 -16.04
C GLU A 221 6.91 7.51 -14.74
N GLY A 222 7.52 6.48 -14.14
CA GLY A 222 8.35 6.59 -12.94
C GLY A 222 9.81 6.33 -13.28
N LEU A 223 10.67 7.28 -12.95
CA LEU A 223 12.12 7.08 -12.91
C LEU A 223 12.53 6.81 -11.47
N PHE A 224 13.02 5.62 -11.21
CA PHE A 224 13.58 5.22 -9.92
C PHE A 224 15.09 5.19 -10.00
N ILE A 225 15.76 5.57 -8.91
CA ILE A 225 17.21 5.52 -8.79
C ILE A 225 17.58 4.40 -7.84
N SER A 226 18.29 3.41 -8.35
CA SER A 226 18.79 2.30 -7.55
C SER A 226 19.67 2.81 -6.40
N VAL A 227 19.38 2.35 -5.20
CA VAL A 227 20.08 2.68 -3.96
C VAL A 227 20.66 1.41 -3.33
N ASP A 228 21.78 1.56 -2.65
CA ASP A 228 22.34 0.49 -1.84
C ASP A 228 21.41 0.27 -0.62
N PRO A 229 20.84 -0.94 -0.44
CA PRO A 229 19.94 -1.23 0.70
C PRO A 229 20.57 -0.90 2.06
N LYS A 230 21.88 -1.08 2.22
CA LYS A 230 22.60 -0.75 3.47
C LYS A 230 22.58 0.74 3.78
N LYS A 231 22.66 1.58 2.73
CA LYS A 231 22.54 3.04 2.89
C LYS A 231 21.11 3.44 3.23
N LEU A 232 20.12 2.77 2.64
CA LEU A 232 18.71 3.02 2.93
C LEU A 232 18.39 2.74 4.40
N LEU A 233 18.86 1.62 4.95
CA LEU A 233 18.72 1.30 6.36
C LEU A 233 19.41 2.31 7.28
N GLY A 234 20.54 2.88 6.86
CA GLY A 234 21.23 3.93 7.61
C GLY A 234 20.42 5.23 7.77
N PHE A 235 19.59 5.61 6.79
CA PHE A 235 18.69 6.76 6.91
C PHE A 235 17.50 6.53 7.85
N ILE A 236 17.12 5.26 8.06
CA ILE A 236 15.99 4.90 8.95
C ILE A 236 16.45 4.86 10.42
N SER A 237 17.76 4.72 10.66
CA SER A 237 18.37 4.55 12.00
C SER A 237 18.90 5.87 12.59
N SER A 238 18.93 6.95 11.84
CA SER A 238 19.30 8.31 12.25
C SER A 238 18.09 9.14 12.63
#